data_cd5996b2f57bc1ac5b23af6aa1437a79
#
_entry.id   cd5996b2f57bc1ac5b23af6aa1437a79
#
_cell.length_a   1.000
_cell.length_b   1.000
_cell.length_c   1.000
_cell.angle_alpha   90.00
_cell.angle_beta   90.00
_cell.angle_gamma   90.00
#
_symmetry.space_group_name_H-M   'P 1'
#
loop_
_entity.id
_entity.type
_entity.pdbx_description
1 polymer ?
#
loop_
_entity_poly.entity_id
_entity_poly.type
_entity_poly.pdbx_seq_one_letter_code
_entity_poly.pdbx_strand_id
1 'polypeptide(L)'
;MFWFYLAIQNEIDFLSLFYLFSALGYPLNEFIVIRFMKFAIVIFPGSNCDRDTVWALQKTMDCHISMVRHEQRDLGNPDLVIIPGGFSYGDYLRAGAIARYSPVMESVLAFSKKGGSILGICNGFQILCESELLPGTLITNQNGLFCSKNTFIRTENNTTLLSCDLKKHQILKIPIANKEGRYYAPKETLKTLNDNQQIVFRYCNENGEADTLSNYGGSDENIAGICNAKKNVFGIMPHPERAVDIDSGNTDGQLIFQSIQKFFFRK
;
A
#
# COMPACT_ATOMS: atom_id res chain seq x y z
N MET A 1 -9.37 31.92 -12.10
CA MET A 1 -8.60 30.65 -12.30
C MET A 1 -7.17 30.71 -11.75
N PHE A 2 -6.38 31.74 -12.04
CA PHE A 2 -4.99 31.87 -11.58
C PHE A 2 -4.83 32.00 -10.04
N TRP A 3 -5.74 32.68 -9.33
CA TRP A 3 -5.71 32.85 -7.86
C TRP A 3 -6.08 31.58 -7.08
N PHE A 4 -6.86 30.70 -7.66
CA PHE A 4 -7.20 29.39 -7.09
C PHE A 4 -5.98 28.47 -6.99
N TYR A 5 -5.07 28.53 -7.96
CA TYR A 5 -3.83 27.74 -8.00
C TYR A 5 -2.82 28.18 -6.94
N LEU A 6 -2.75 29.48 -6.65
CA LEU A 6 -1.82 30.05 -5.65
C LEU A 6 -2.21 29.73 -4.19
N ALA A 7 -3.50 29.63 -3.92
CA ALA A 7 -4.01 29.31 -2.59
C ALA A 7 -3.72 27.87 -2.18
N ILE A 8 -3.68 26.95 -3.15
CA ILE A 8 -3.39 25.53 -2.94
C ILE A 8 -1.89 25.29 -2.65
N GLN A 9 -0.99 26.12 -3.19
CA GLN A 9 0.45 25.97 -2.99
C GLN A 9 0.98 26.53 -1.67
N ASN A 10 0.26 27.42 -0.99
CA ASN A 10 0.79 28.22 0.14
C ASN A 10 0.18 27.90 1.51
N GLU A 11 -0.44 26.73 1.74
CA GLU A 11 -1.03 26.34 3.04
C GLU A 11 -1.91 27.46 3.69
N ILE A 12 -2.56 28.30 2.88
CA ILE A 12 -3.44 29.32 3.40
C ILE A 12 -4.64 28.63 4.05
N ASP A 13 -4.90 28.94 5.32
CA ASP A 13 -6.00 28.39 6.08
C ASP A 13 -7.33 28.61 5.33
N PHE A 14 -8.07 27.53 5.11
CA PHE A 14 -9.36 27.51 4.39
C PHE A 14 -10.35 28.54 4.96
N LEU A 15 -10.33 28.75 6.29
CA LEU A 15 -11.17 29.73 6.95
C LEU A 15 -10.84 31.17 6.51
N SER A 16 -9.56 31.49 6.36
CA SER A 16 -9.10 32.80 5.90
C SER A 16 -9.51 33.07 4.46
N LEU A 17 -9.43 32.07 3.57
CA LEU A 17 -9.91 32.14 2.19
C LEU A 17 -11.45 32.27 2.13
N PHE A 18 -12.16 31.49 2.93
CA PHE A 18 -13.61 31.54 3.04
C PHE A 18 -14.12 32.93 3.45
N TYR A 19 -13.49 33.55 4.47
CA TYR A 19 -13.82 34.90 4.89
C TYR A 19 -13.50 35.95 3.83
N LEU A 20 -12.36 35.81 3.14
CA LEU A 20 -11.96 36.74 2.08
C LEU A 20 -12.94 36.72 0.90
N PHE A 21 -13.33 35.55 0.42
CA PHE A 21 -14.26 35.40 -0.69
C PHE A 21 -15.70 35.76 -0.31
N SER A 22 -16.12 35.46 0.93
CA SER A 22 -17.39 35.93 1.47
C SER A 22 -17.47 37.45 1.52
N ALA A 23 -16.38 38.10 1.94
CA ALA A 23 -16.28 39.57 1.97
C ALA A 23 -16.29 40.21 0.56
N LEU A 24 -15.88 39.46 -0.46
CA LEU A 24 -15.86 39.86 -1.86
C LEU A 24 -17.20 39.56 -2.59
N GLY A 25 -18.19 38.98 -1.89
CA GLY A 25 -19.54 38.74 -2.42
C GLY A 25 -19.67 37.53 -3.37
N TYR A 26 -18.72 36.61 -3.36
CA TYR A 26 -18.83 35.39 -4.15
C TYR A 26 -19.78 34.38 -3.51
N PRO A 27 -20.66 33.71 -4.28
CA PRO A 27 -21.61 32.74 -3.75
C PRO A 27 -20.85 31.52 -3.17
N LEU A 28 -21.12 31.19 -1.89
CA LEU A 28 -20.44 30.17 -1.11
C LEU A 28 -20.69 28.72 -1.58
N ASN A 29 -21.68 28.51 -2.44
CA ASN A 29 -22.08 27.21 -2.98
C ASN A 29 -21.21 26.71 -4.16
N GLU A 30 -20.25 27.51 -4.65
CA GLU A 30 -19.36 27.14 -5.76
C GLU A 30 -17.94 26.74 -5.31
N PHE A 31 -17.68 26.64 -3.99
CA PHE A 31 -16.37 26.22 -3.52
C PHE A 31 -16.21 24.71 -3.61
N ILE A 32 -15.48 24.24 -4.61
CA ILE A 32 -15.00 22.86 -4.67
C ILE A 32 -13.75 22.77 -3.78
N VAL A 33 -13.87 22.13 -2.62
CA VAL A 33 -12.71 21.81 -1.79
C VAL A 33 -11.96 20.65 -2.45
N ILE A 34 -10.90 20.95 -3.18
CA ILE A 34 -10.00 19.93 -3.71
C ILE A 34 -9.10 19.47 -2.55
N ARG A 35 -9.41 18.32 -1.98
CA ARG A 35 -8.56 17.69 -0.98
C ARG A 35 -7.51 16.85 -1.70
N PHE A 36 -6.24 17.18 -1.54
CA PHE A 36 -5.14 16.32 -1.95
C PHE A 36 -4.84 15.30 -0.85
N MET A 37 -4.66 14.04 -1.26
CA MET A 37 -4.22 13.01 -0.34
C MET A 37 -2.77 13.24 0.07
N LYS A 38 -2.46 12.98 1.34
CA LYS A 38 -1.11 13.07 1.90
C LYS A 38 -0.55 11.68 2.14
N PHE A 39 0.58 11.38 1.52
CA PHE A 39 1.28 10.11 1.66
C PHE A 39 2.60 10.31 2.40
N ALA A 40 2.89 9.43 3.37
CA ALA A 40 4.22 9.29 3.94
C ALA A 40 4.85 8.00 3.43
N ILE A 41 5.95 8.10 2.68
CA ILE A 41 6.71 6.95 2.20
C ILE A 41 7.90 6.75 3.11
N VAL A 42 7.93 5.62 3.82
CA VAL A 42 8.99 5.29 4.77
C VAL A 42 10.18 4.68 4.05
N ILE A 43 11.37 5.23 4.27
CA ILE A 43 12.61 4.80 3.62
C ILE A 43 13.57 4.21 4.65
N PHE A 44 13.99 2.98 4.42
CA PHE A 44 15.05 2.32 5.16
C PHE A 44 16.34 2.24 4.33
N PRO A 45 17.51 2.07 4.94
CA PRO A 45 18.72 1.70 4.21
C PRO A 45 18.45 0.43 3.40
N GLY A 46 18.67 0.47 2.08
CA GLY A 46 18.37 -0.65 1.17
C GLY A 46 16.95 -0.67 0.59
N SER A 47 16.04 0.27 0.94
CA SER A 47 14.83 0.49 0.15
C SER A 47 15.18 0.90 -1.27
N ASN A 48 14.60 0.28 -2.28
CA ASN A 48 14.87 0.59 -3.69
C ASN A 48 13.61 0.72 -4.56
N CYS A 49 12.42 0.48 -4.01
CA CYS A 49 11.14 0.67 -4.68
C CYS A 49 10.41 1.96 -4.21
N ASP A 50 11.08 2.80 -3.44
CA ASP A 50 10.56 4.07 -2.95
C ASP A 50 10.26 5.03 -4.11
N ARG A 51 11.17 5.15 -5.07
CA ARG A 51 10.99 5.97 -6.27
C ARG A 51 9.91 5.44 -7.20
N ASP A 52 9.82 4.12 -7.36
CA ASP A 52 8.75 3.48 -8.14
C ASP A 52 7.39 3.80 -7.51
N THR A 53 7.31 3.77 -6.17
CA THR A 53 6.09 4.10 -5.42
C THR A 53 5.71 5.58 -5.58
N VAL A 54 6.69 6.50 -5.47
CA VAL A 54 6.46 7.95 -5.71
C VAL A 54 5.92 8.16 -7.11
N TRP A 55 6.61 7.58 -8.10
CA TRP A 55 6.23 7.72 -9.51
C TRP A 55 4.83 7.17 -9.78
N ALA A 56 4.49 6.00 -9.23
CA ALA A 56 3.17 5.41 -9.37
C ALA A 56 2.06 6.29 -8.79
N LEU A 57 2.27 6.87 -7.60
CA LEU A 57 1.32 7.79 -6.99
C LEU A 57 1.13 9.04 -7.85
N GLN A 58 2.21 9.68 -8.29
CA GLN A 58 2.17 10.88 -9.12
C GLN A 58 1.53 10.63 -10.49
N LYS A 59 1.68 9.42 -11.04
CA LYS A 59 1.07 9.01 -12.32
C LYS A 59 -0.42 8.76 -12.20
N THR A 60 -0.90 8.35 -11.02
CA THR A 60 -2.28 7.89 -10.83
C THR A 60 -3.20 8.90 -10.16
N MET A 61 -2.64 9.86 -9.42
CA MET A 61 -3.44 10.87 -8.70
C MET A 61 -2.65 12.12 -8.33
N ASP A 62 -3.36 13.23 -8.14
CA ASP A 62 -2.79 14.43 -7.54
C ASP A 62 -2.69 14.25 -6.02
N CYS A 63 -1.47 14.34 -5.47
CA CYS A 63 -1.22 14.06 -4.06
C CYS A 63 0.03 14.77 -3.53
N HIS A 64 0.11 14.90 -2.20
CA HIS A 64 1.32 15.32 -1.48
C HIS A 64 2.07 14.10 -1.00
N ILE A 65 3.37 14.04 -1.27
CA ILE A 65 4.22 12.92 -0.87
C ILE A 65 5.35 13.43 0.00
N SER A 66 5.46 12.89 1.21
CA SER A 66 6.58 13.10 2.13
C SER A 66 7.44 11.84 2.19
N MET A 67 8.75 12.00 1.99
CA MET A 67 9.73 10.93 2.15
C MET A 67 10.21 10.93 3.60
N VAL A 68 9.88 9.90 4.36
CA VAL A 68 10.19 9.80 5.81
C VAL A 68 11.32 8.80 6.02
N ARG A 69 12.47 9.26 6.47
CA ARG A 69 13.63 8.38 6.71
C ARG A 69 13.46 7.58 8.01
N HIS A 70 14.09 6.43 8.06
CA HIS A 70 14.00 5.47 9.17
C HIS A 70 14.36 6.04 10.55
N GLU A 71 15.19 7.11 10.61
CA GLU A 71 15.57 7.77 11.86
C GLU A 71 14.52 8.77 12.37
N GLN A 72 13.62 9.22 11.50
CA GLN A 72 12.61 10.23 11.83
C GLN A 72 11.46 9.61 12.63
N ARG A 73 10.82 10.41 13.46
CA ARG A 73 9.63 10.01 14.23
C ARG A 73 8.37 10.75 13.81
N ASP A 74 8.50 11.81 13.01
CA ASP A 74 7.36 12.56 12.51
C ASP A 74 6.96 12.02 11.13
N LEU A 75 5.72 11.59 10.99
CA LEU A 75 5.13 11.11 9.75
C LEU A 75 4.46 12.24 8.93
N GLY A 76 4.35 13.47 9.46
CA GLY A 76 3.72 14.62 8.79
C GLY A 76 2.19 14.51 8.67
N ASN A 77 1.53 13.78 9.56
CA ASN A 77 0.06 13.59 9.58
C ASN A 77 -0.52 13.15 8.21
N PRO A 78 -0.09 12.00 7.67
CA PRO A 78 -0.54 11.51 6.37
C PRO A 78 -1.94 10.88 6.43
N ASP A 79 -2.61 10.78 5.27
CA ASP A 79 -3.79 9.93 5.10
C ASP A 79 -3.41 8.45 5.01
N LEU A 80 -2.26 8.15 4.36
CA LEU A 80 -1.73 6.80 4.19
C LEU A 80 -0.21 6.78 4.36
N VAL A 81 0.28 5.87 5.20
CA VAL A 81 1.70 5.52 5.27
C VAL A 81 1.97 4.36 4.32
N ILE A 82 3.00 4.48 3.47
CA ILE A 82 3.45 3.38 2.60
C ILE A 82 4.87 2.97 3.00
N ILE A 83 5.06 1.68 3.23
CA ILE A 83 6.36 1.05 3.38
C ILE A 83 6.66 0.32 2.08
N PRO A 84 7.56 0.85 1.24
CA PRO A 84 7.81 0.30 -0.10
C PRO A 84 8.63 -0.99 -0.05
N GLY A 85 8.77 -1.61 -1.20
CA GLY A 85 9.65 -2.75 -1.41
C GLY A 85 11.13 -2.38 -1.37
N GLY A 86 11.96 -3.41 -1.37
CA GLY A 86 13.42 -3.31 -1.33
C GLY A 86 14.05 -4.42 -0.52
N PHE A 87 15.22 -4.12 0.04
CA PHE A 87 16.02 -5.02 0.87
C PHE A 87 16.47 -4.25 2.11
N SER A 88 15.52 -3.90 2.99
CA SER A 88 15.79 -3.07 4.17
C SER A 88 16.91 -3.67 5.02
N TYR A 89 17.96 -2.84 5.27
CA TYR A 89 19.19 -3.25 5.96
C TYR A 89 19.86 -4.50 5.35
N GLY A 90 19.69 -4.73 4.01
CA GLY A 90 20.25 -5.86 3.30
C GLY A 90 19.64 -7.21 3.65
N ASP A 91 18.43 -7.23 4.24
CA ASP A 91 17.72 -8.42 4.71
C ASP A 91 18.54 -9.30 5.68
N TYR A 92 19.50 -8.70 6.40
CA TYR A 92 20.26 -9.41 7.44
C TYR A 92 19.34 -10.01 8.49
N LEU A 93 19.64 -11.21 8.95
CA LEU A 93 18.85 -12.12 9.79
C LEU A 93 17.68 -12.72 9.01
N ARG A 94 16.74 -11.91 8.54
CA ARG A 94 15.66 -12.17 7.59
C ARG A 94 15.04 -10.85 7.17
N ALA A 95 14.32 -10.86 6.06
CA ALA A 95 13.73 -9.67 5.48
C ALA A 95 12.80 -8.94 6.48
N GLY A 96 13.02 -7.65 6.65
CA GLY A 96 12.25 -6.79 7.55
C GLY A 96 12.62 -6.85 9.04
N ALA A 97 13.42 -7.85 9.48
CA ALA A 97 13.67 -8.08 10.90
C ALA A 97 14.39 -6.92 11.61
N ILE A 98 15.35 -6.26 10.96
CA ILE A 98 16.05 -5.11 11.53
C ILE A 98 15.19 -3.84 11.42
N ALA A 99 14.49 -3.67 10.31
CA ALA A 99 13.68 -2.47 10.04
C ALA A 99 12.62 -2.22 11.14
N ARG A 100 12.04 -3.27 11.73
CA ARG A 100 11.05 -3.15 12.81
C ARG A 100 11.53 -2.33 14.01
N TYR A 101 12.84 -2.26 14.26
CA TYR A 101 13.45 -1.55 15.38
C TYR A 101 13.86 -0.10 15.05
N SER A 102 13.63 0.34 13.82
CA SER A 102 13.94 1.72 13.43
C SER A 102 13.01 2.72 14.14
N PRO A 103 13.50 3.92 14.48
CA PRO A 103 12.71 4.95 15.18
C PRO A 103 11.38 5.28 14.52
N VAL A 104 11.31 5.32 13.18
CA VAL A 104 10.08 5.56 12.42
C VAL A 104 8.99 4.54 12.73
N MET A 105 9.35 3.28 13.03
CA MET A 105 8.37 2.22 13.28
C MET A 105 7.59 2.43 14.58
N GLU A 106 8.14 3.13 15.56
CA GLU A 106 7.37 3.54 16.75
C GLU A 106 6.19 4.44 16.36
N SER A 107 6.44 5.38 15.44
CA SER A 107 5.39 6.28 14.93
C SER A 107 4.41 5.57 14.02
N VAL A 108 4.87 4.62 13.19
CA VAL A 108 4.01 3.77 12.36
C VAL A 108 3.08 2.93 13.23
N LEU A 109 3.61 2.31 14.29
CA LEU A 109 2.81 1.56 15.27
C LEU A 109 1.77 2.44 15.97
N ALA A 110 2.17 3.64 16.41
CA ALA A 110 1.26 4.59 17.05
C ALA A 110 0.16 5.08 16.09
N PHE A 111 0.51 5.33 14.83
CA PHE A 111 -0.41 5.73 13.77
C PHE A 111 -1.45 4.65 13.48
N SER A 112 -1.02 3.37 13.34
CA SER A 112 -1.92 2.23 13.17
C SER A 112 -2.90 2.06 14.34
N LYS A 113 -2.42 2.20 15.59
CA LYS A 113 -3.25 2.08 16.78
C LYS A 113 -4.38 3.11 16.81
N LYS A 114 -4.11 4.32 16.30
CA LYS A 114 -5.09 5.43 16.14
C LYS A 114 -6.05 5.23 14.96
N GLY A 115 -5.93 4.14 14.21
CA GLY A 115 -6.77 3.85 13.03
C GLY A 115 -6.22 4.40 11.72
N GLY A 116 -5.00 4.94 11.71
CA GLY A 116 -4.31 5.39 10.49
C GLY A 116 -4.06 4.24 9.53
N SER A 117 -4.16 4.52 8.23
CA SER A 117 -4.02 3.51 7.18
C SER A 117 -2.55 3.29 6.81
N ILE A 118 -2.14 2.02 6.67
CA ILE A 118 -0.77 1.63 6.32
C ILE A 118 -0.79 0.59 5.22
N LEU A 119 0.09 0.75 4.23
CA LEU A 119 0.33 -0.22 3.16
C LEU A 119 1.81 -0.64 3.14
N GLY A 120 2.08 -1.94 3.26
CA GLY A 120 3.40 -2.54 3.01
C GLY A 120 3.42 -3.27 1.68
N ILE A 121 4.39 -2.95 0.82
CA ILE A 121 4.58 -3.61 -0.47
C ILE A 121 5.86 -4.44 -0.41
N CYS A 122 5.79 -5.73 -0.73
CA CYS A 122 6.92 -6.67 -0.77
C CYS A 122 7.73 -6.62 0.55
N ASN A 123 8.91 -6.01 0.59
CA ASN A 123 9.69 -5.83 1.83
C ASN A 123 8.90 -5.06 2.90
N GLY A 124 8.07 -4.10 2.52
CA GLY A 124 7.15 -3.42 3.45
C GLY A 124 6.16 -4.38 4.11
N PHE A 125 5.63 -5.37 3.39
CA PHE A 125 4.77 -6.40 3.97
C PHE A 125 5.54 -7.28 4.97
N GLN A 126 6.77 -7.65 4.64
CA GLN A 126 7.66 -8.38 5.55
C GLN A 126 7.88 -7.60 6.84
N ILE A 127 8.19 -6.29 6.76
CA ILE A 127 8.36 -5.40 7.92
C ILE A 127 7.10 -5.34 8.77
N LEU A 128 5.92 -5.27 8.15
CA LEU A 128 4.63 -5.23 8.88
C LEU A 128 4.36 -6.53 9.63
N CYS A 129 4.71 -7.69 9.06
CA CYS A 129 4.65 -8.97 9.77
C CYS A 129 5.65 -9.03 10.93
N GLU A 130 6.91 -8.64 10.71
CA GLU A 130 7.94 -8.59 11.74
C GLU A 130 7.59 -7.64 12.90
N SER A 131 6.82 -6.60 12.61
CA SER A 131 6.33 -5.61 13.59
C SER A 131 5.01 -6.02 14.25
N GLU A 132 4.49 -7.22 13.97
CA GLU A 132 3.22 -7.74 14.50
C GLU A 132 2.00 -6.87 14.14
N LEU A 133 2.13 -6.01 13.12
CA LEU A 133 1.01 -5.22 12.57
C LEU A 133 0.12 -6.05 11.63
N LEU A 134 0.68 -7.11 11.05
CA LEU A 134 -0.01 -8.13 10.27
C LEU A 134 0.30 -9.52 10.82
N PRO A 135 -0.67 -10.44 10.82
CA PRO A 135 -0.44 -11.81 11.28
C PRO A 135 0.36 -12.61 10.26
N GLY A 136 1.01 -13.70 10.72
CA GLY A 136 1.83 -14.57 9.89
C GLY A 136 3.24 -13.99 9.65
N THR A 137 3.93 -14.56 8.67
CA THR A 137 5.31 -14.16 8.30
C THR A 137 5.57 -14.45 6.83
N LEU A 138 6.58 -13.78 6.26
CA LEU A 138 7.10 -14.08 4.93
C LEU A 138 8.41 -14.86 5.08
N ILE A 139 8.50 -15.99 4.40
CA ILE A 139 9.67 -16.88 4.45
C ILE A 139 10.20 -17.13 3.04
N THR A 140 11.32 -17.80 2.94
CA THR A 140 11.97 -18.15 1.68
C THR A 140 11.01 -18.95 0.79
N ASN A 141 10.97 -18.58 -0.49
CA ASN A 141 10.20 -19.28 -1.52
C ASN A 141 10.47 -20.79 -1.49
N GLN A 142 9.48 -21.60 -1.73
CA GLN A 142 9.56 -23.05 -1.62
C GLN A 142 10.69 -23.67 -2.49
N ASN A 143 10.98 -23.04 -3.63
CA ASN A 143 12.07 -23.45 -4.53
C ASN A 143 13.45 -22.87 -4.15
N GLY A 144 13.54 -22.04 -3.11
CA GLY A 144 14.75 -21.37 -2.67
C GLY A 144 15.29 -20.28 -3.60
N LEU A 145 14.60 -19.98 -4.71
CA LEU A 145 15.06 -19.07 -5.75
C LEU A 145 14.42 -17.71 -5.65
N PHE A 146 15.14 -16.69 -6.14
CA PHE A 146 14.57 -15.37 -6.41
C PHE A 146 13.64 -15.47 -7.62
N CYS A 147 12.42 -14.96 -7.49
CA CYS A 147 11.43 -14.96 -8.53
C CYS A 147 11.15 -13.52 -8.99
N SER A 148 11.40 -13.22 -10.27
CA SER A 148 11.08 -11.93 -10.89
C SER A 148 10.29 -12.18 -12.17
N LYS A 149 8.99 -11.93 -12.14
CA LYS A 149 8.07 -12.13 -13.26
C LYS A 149 6.71 -11.47 -13.02
N ASN A 150 5.92 -11.34 -14.07
CA ASN A 150 4.51 -11.07 -13.91
C ASN A 150 3.77 -12.30 -13.36
N THR A 151 2.84 -12.08 -12.44
CA THR A 151 1.91 -13.06 -11.91
C THR A 151 0.49 -12.52 -11.96
N PHE A 152 -0.50 -13.38 -11.77
CA PHE A 152 -1.88 -12.95 -11.64
C PHE A 152 -2.31 -13.07 -10.18
N ILE A 153 -3.07 -12.08 -9.73
CA ILE A 153 -3.72 -12.08 -8.42
C ILE A 153 -5.22 -11.88 -8.60
N ARG A 154 -6.00 -12.56 -7.78
CA ARG A 154 -7.46 -12.47 -7.76
C ARG A 154 -7.93 -11.74 -6.51
N THR A 155 -8.88 -10.82 -6.69
CA THR A 155 -9.50 -10.07 -5.60
C THR A 155 -10.44 -10.97 -4.81
N GLU A 156 -10.13 -11.24 -3.54
CA GLU A 156 -10.99 -12.02 -2.63
C GLU A 156 -11.96 -11.13 -1.84
N ASN A 157 -11.46 -10.01 -1.35
CA ASN A 157 -12.24 -9.01 -0.63
C ASN A 157 -12.20 -7.67 -1.38
N ASN A 158 -13.35 -7.19 -1.82
CA ASN A 158 -13.50 -5.92 -2.56
C ASN A 158 -14.07 -4.77 -1.71
N THR A 159 -13.96 -4.85 -0.39
CA THR A 159 -14.43 -3.80 0.53
C THR A 159 -13.29 -3.07 1.25
N THR A 160 -12.04 -3.33 0.85
CA THR A 160 -10.86 -2.80 1.52
C THR A 160 -10.28 -1.58 0.79
N LEU A 161 -9.36 -0.88 1.47
CA LEU A 161 -8.59 0.22 0.88
C LEU A 161 -7.99 -0.11 -0.50
N LEU A 162 -7.45 -1.33 -0.66
CA LEU A 162 -6.74 -1.75 -1.88
C LEU A 162 -7.67 -2.22 -3.00
N SER A 163 -8.95 -2.43 -2.71
CA SER A 163 -9.83 -3.20 -3.60
C SER A 163 -11.26 -2.68 -3.72
N CYS A 164 -11.59 -1.55 -3.07
CA CYS A 164 -12.97 -1.06 -3.03
C CYS A 164 -13.52 -0.59 -4.39
N ASP A 165 -12.68 -0.43 -5.39
CA ASP A 165 -13.06 -0.13 -6.77
C ASP A 165 -12.95 -1.35 -7.70
N LEU A 166 -12.52 -2.49 -7.18
CA LEU A 166 -12.43 -3.74 -7.91
C LEU A 166 -13.72 -4.55 -7.78
N LYS A 167 -13.98 -5.40 -8.77
CA LYS A 167 -15.01 -6.43 -8.65
C LYS A 167 -14.46 -7.61 -7.82
N LYS A 168 -15.35 -8.29 -7.09
CA LYS A 168 -14.98 -9.56 -6.46
C LYS A 168 -14.55 -10.56 -7.53
N HIS A 169 -13.43 -11.25 -7.27
CA HIS A 169 -12.77 -12.17 -8.20
C HIS A 169 -12.19 -11.51 -9.46
N GLN A 170 -12.05 -10.18 -9.48
CA GLN A 170 -11.30 -9.51 -10.55
C GLN A 170 -9.84 -9.95 -10.52
N ILE A 171 -9.31 -10.27 -11.70
CA ILE A 171 -7.93 -10.72 -11.90
C ILE A 171 -7.10 -9.51 -12.29
N LEU A 172 -5.92 -9.37 -11.68
CA LEU A 172 -4.94 -8.35 -11.98
C LEU A 172 -3.60 -9.02 -12.30
N LYS A 173 -2.91 -8.54 -13.33
CA LYS A 173 -1.56 -8.97 -13.68
C LYS A 173 -0.57 -8.02 -13.01
N ILE A 174 0.16 -8.50 -12.00
CA ILE A 174 1.07 -7.67 -11.20
C ILE A 174 2.44 -8.32 -11.11
N PRO A 175 3.56 -7.58 -11.24
CA PRO A 175 4.91 -8.13 -11.10
C PRO A 175 5.20 -8.58 -9.68
N ILE A 176 6.00 -9.64 -9.54
CA ILE A 176 6.69 -10.03 -8.31
C ILE A 176 8.19 -9.98 -8.49
N ALA A 177 8.93 -9.67 -7.40
CA ALA A 177 10.40 -9.65 -7.38
C ALA A 177 10.88 -9.95 -5.95
N ASN A 178 10.96 -11.25 -5.58
CA ASN A 178 11.28 -11.65 -4.22
C ASN A 178 11.94 -13.04 -4.15
N LYS A 179 12.73 -13.26 -3.10
CA LYS A 179 13.22 -14.57 -2.66
C LYS A 179 12.48 -15.05 -1.41
N GLU A 180 12.02 -14.12 -0.57
CA GLU A 180 11.27 -14.36 0.66
C GLU A 180 9.85 -13.83 0.49
N GLY A 181 9.11 -14.41 -0.48
CA GLY A 181 7.73 -14.01 -0.82
C GLY A 181 6.65 -14.98 -0.37
N ARG A 182 7.06 -16.09 0.26
CA ARG A 182 6.15 -17.13 0.74
C ARG A 182 5.47 -16.70 2.04
N TYR A 183 4.19 -16.39 1.96
CA TYR A 183 3.39 -16.17 3.16
C TYR A 183 3.16 -17.49 3.89
N TYR A 184 3.41 -17.50 5.20
CA TYR A 184 3.23 -18.64 6.08
C TYR A 184 2.50 -18.23 7.36
N ALA A 185 1.52 -19.02 7.78
CA ALA A 185 0.84 -18.82 9.05
C ALA A 185 0.31 -20.14 9.62
N PRO A 186 0.18 -20.26 10.97
CA PRO A 186 -0.49 -21.39 11.60
C PRO A 186 -1.93 -21.57 11.09
N LYS A 187 -2.43 -22.80 11.07
CA LYS A 187 -3.78 -23.13 10.56
C LYS A 187 -4.89 -22.31 11.21
N GLU A 188 -4.79 -22.03 12.51
CA GLU A 188 -5.77 -21.20 13.23
C GLU A 188 -5.73 -19.74 12.75
N THR A 189 -4.54 -19.21 12.45
CA THR A 189 -4.39 -17.88 11.87
C THR A 189 -5.00 -17.83 10.47
N LEU A 190 -4.72 -18.84 9.62
CA LEU A 190 -5.31 -18.94 8.28
C LEU A 190 -6.84 -19.01 8.36
N LYS A 191 -7.37 -19.80 9.28
CA LYS A 191 -8.83 -19.86 9.53
C LYS A 191 -9.38 -18.47 9.93
N THR A 192 -8.72 -17.77 10.84
CA THR A 192 -9.12 -16.43 11.28
C THR A 192 -9.11 -15.43 10.14
N LEU A 193 -8.08 -15.47 9.27
CA LEU A 193 -7.98 -14.60 8.10
C LEU A 193 -9.13 -14.83 7.12
N ASN A 194 -9.53 -16.07 6.91
CA ASN A 194 -10.67 -16.43 6.06
C ASN A 194 -12.00 -15.99 6.68
N ASP A 195 -12.27 -16.36 7.93
CA ASP A 195 -13.53 -16.08 8.64
C ASP A 195 -13.80 -14.56 8.70
N ASN A 196 -12.75 -13.76 8.90
CA ASN A 196 -12.85 -12.30 9.02
C ASN A 196 -12.66 -11.55 7.68
N GLN A 197 -12.56 -12.28 6.55
CA GLN A 197 -12.33 -11.67 5.23
C GLN A 197 -11.11 -10.73 5.21
N GLN A 198 -10.01 -11.16 5.82
CA GLN A 198 -8.77 -10.40 5.88
C GLN A 198 -7.84 -10.71 4.70
N ILE A 199 -8.11 -11.73 3.91
CA ILE A 199 -7.39 -12.04 2.67
C ILE A 199 -7.93 -11.11 1.58
N VAL A 200 -7.06 -10.23 1.06
CA VAL A 200 -7.42 -9.25 0.04
C VAL A 200 -7.18 -9.83 -1.35
N PHE A 201 -6.03 -10.47 -1.54
CA PHE A 201 -5.63 -11.05 -2.83
C PHE A 201 -5.05 -12.45 -2.65
N ARG A 202 -5.31 -13.32 -3.63
CA ARG A 202 -4.66 -14.63 -3.80
C ARG A 202 -3.97 -14.73 -5.15
N TYR A 203 -2.85 -15.42 -5.21
CA TYR A 203 -2.23 -15.83 -6.47
C TYR A 203 -3.17 -16.76 -7.23
N CYS A 204 -3.24 -16.57 -8.54
CA CYS A 204 -4.06 -17.38 -9.44
C CYS A 204 -3.42 -17.47 -10.83
N ASN A 205 -3.97 -18.29 -11.71
CA ASN A 205 -3.66 -18.28 -13.13
C ASN A 205 -4.47 -17.17 -13.85
N GLU A 206 -4.27 -17.04 -15.15
CA GLU A 206 -4.95 -16.04 -15.99
C GLU A 206 -6.48 -16.19 -16.03
N ASN A 207 -7.00 -17.38 -15.72
CA ASN A 207 -8.43 -17.68 -15.65
C ASN A 207 -9.01 -17.45 -14.24
N GLY A 208 -8.18 -17.03 -13.27
CA GLY A 208 -8.58 -16.78 -11.89
C GLY A 208 -8.63 -18.02 -11.00
N GLU A 209 -8.11 -19.15 -11.46
CA GLU A 209 -8.05 -20.37 -10.67
C GLU A 209 -6.81 -20.34 -9.76
N ALA A 210 -7.01 -20.63 -8.48
CA ALA A 210 -5.93 -20.72 -7.50
C ALA A 210 -5.26 -22.09 -7.61
N ASP A 211 -4.22 -22.19 -8.43
CA ASP A 211 -3.43 -23.40 -8.63
C ASP A 211 -2.02 -23.28 -8.01
N THR A 212 -1.32 -24.40 -7.90
CA THR A 212 0.03 -24.45 -7.35
C THR A 212 1.08 -23.88 -8.31
N LEU A 213 0.83 -23.89 -9.62
CA LEU A 213 1.77 -23.39 -10.63
C LEU A 213 1.82 -21.86 -10.65
N SER A 214 0.72 -21.21 -10.31
CA SER A 214 0.63 -19.75 -10.23
C SER A 214 1.15 -19.20 -8.91
N ASN A 215 1.34 -20.03 -7.89
CA ASN A 215 1.86 -19.70 -6.58
C ASN A 215 3.37 -19.99 -6.50
N TYR A 216 4.17 -19.21 -7.19
CA TYR A 216 5.60 -19.44 -7.37
C TYR A 216 6.41 -19.51 -6.09
N GLY A 217 5.99 -18.79 -5.05
CA GLY A 217 6.63 -18.77 -3.75
C GLY A 217 6.18 -19.93 -2.85
N GLY A 218 5.04 -20.56 -3.14
CA GLY A 218 4.44 -21.57 -2.28
C GLY A 218 3.73 -20.98 -1.06
N SER A 219 3.17 -19.77 -1.17
CA SER A 219 2.38 -19.12 -0.11
C SER A 219 1.22 -19.98 0.35
N ASP A 220 1.00 -20.07 1.66
CA ASP A 220 -0.14 -20.79 2.21
C ASP A 220 -1.45 -20.25 1.63
N GLU A 221 -2.33 -21.15 1.20
CA GLU A 221 -3.62 -20.83 0.57
C GLU A 221 -3.52 -19.81 -0.59
N ASN A 222 -2.38 -19.76 -1.29
CA ASN A 222 -2.10 -18.83 -2.38
C ASN A 222 -2.20 -17.34 -1.96
N ILE A 223 -2.03 -17.01 -0.69
CA ILE A 223 -2.14 -15.65 -0.19
C ILE A 223 -1.07 -14.76 -0.83
N ALA A 224 -1.53 -13.69 -1.51
CA ALA A 224 -0.69 -12.65 -2.11
C ALA A 224 -0.75 -11.33 -1.35
N GLY A 225 -1.84 -11.10 -0.60
CA GLY A 225 -2.01 -9.91 0.23
C GLY A 225 -3.13 -10.05 1.25
N ILE A 226 -2.91 -9.43 2.42
CA ILE A 226 -3.83 -9.48 3.56
C ILE A 226 -4.03 -8.10 4.18
N CYS A 227 -5.01 -8.00 5.08
CA CYS A 227 -5.14 -6.89 6.01
C CYS A 227 -5.25 -7.39 7.46
N ASN A 228 -5.04 -6.47 8.42
CA ASN A 228 -5.28 -6.75 9.82
C ASN A 228 -6.78 -6.78 10.14
N ALA A 229 -7.15 -7.19 11.36
CA ALA A 229 -8.55 -7.28 11.80
C ALA A 229 -9.31 -5.94 11.75
N LYS A 230 -8.61 -4.81 11.97
CA LYS A 230 -9.19 -3.46 11.87
C LYS A 230 -9.31 -2.95 10.44
N LYS A 231 -8.76 -3.66 9.46
CA LYS A 231 -8.74 -3.30 8.04
C LYS A 231 -8.13 -1.90 7.78
N ASN A 232 -7.10 -1.55 8.55
CA ASN A 232 -6.33 -0.32 8.37
C ASN A 232 -4.84 -0.56 8.10
N VAL A 233 -4.35 -1.78 8.21
CA VAL A 233 -2.99 -2.18 7.82
C VAL A 233 -3.08 -3.25 6.76
N PHE A 234 -2.36 -3.05 5.65
CA PHE A 234 -2.39 -3.90 4.46
C PHE A 234 -0.98 -4.30 4.07
N GLY A 235 -0.83 -5.55 3.64
CA GLY A 235 0.41 -6.07 3.07
C GLY A 235 0.13 -6.77 1.76
N ILE A 236 0.96 -6.52 0.75
CA ILE A 236 0.89 -7.16 -0.57
C ILE A 236 2.31 -7.52 -1.02
N MET A 237 2.54 -8.77 -1.48
CA MET A 237 3.84 -9.18 -2.01
C MET A 237 4.10 -8.75 -3.45
N PRO A 238 3.15 -8.80 -4.37
CA PRO A 238 3.28 -8.21 -5.69
C PRO A 238 3.50 -6.69 -5.64
N HIS A 239 4.07 -6.14 -6.71
CA HIS A 239 4.44 -4.73 -6.87
C HIS A 239 3.46 -3.97 -7.76
N PRO A 240 2.35 -3.44 -7.24
CA PRO A 240 1.40 -2.66 -8.06
C PRO A 240 2.04 -1.39 -8.61
N GLU A 241 3.02 -0.80 -7.91
CA GLU A 241 3.75 0.39 -8.34
C GLU A 241 4.54 0.19 -9.65
N ARG A 242 4.82 -1.07 -10.01
CA ARG A 242 5.49 -1.44 -11.27
C ARG A 242 4.53 -1.84 -12.38
N ALA A 243 3.24 -1.67 -12.17
CA ALA A 243 2.18 -1.99 -13.13
C ALA A 243 1.23 -0.80 -13.31
N VAL A 244 1.78 0.41 -13.53
CA VAL A 244 1.01 1.66 -13.66
C VAL A 244 1.25 2.37 -14.99
N ASP A 245 2.08 1.83 -15.87
CA ASP A 245 2.40 2.46 -17.14
C ASP A 245 2.35 1.47 -18.30
N ILE A 246 1.76 1.92 -19.41
CA ILE A 246 1.68 1.14 -20.65
C ILE A 246 3.07 0.88 -21.23
N ASP A 247 4.03 1.78 -21.02
CA ASP A 247 5.40 1.61 -21.48
C ASP A 247 6.13 0.48 -20.74
N SER A 248 5.72 0.19 -19.49
CA SER A 248 6.14 -1.03 -18.77
C SER A 248 5.34 -2.28 -19.16
N GLY A 249 4.40 -2.14 -20.09
CA GLY A 249 3.57 -3.21 -20.64
C GLY A 249 2.43 -3.68 -19.73
N ASN A 250 2.12 -2.92 -18.65
CA ASN A 250 1.08 -3.29 -17.70
C ASN A 250 0.55 -2.09 -16.91
N THR A 251 -0.77 -1.99 -16.79
CA THR A 251 -1.45 -0.90 -16.06
C THR A 251 -2.40 -1.39 -14.96
N ASP A 252 -2.47 -2.68 -14.67
CA ASP A 252 -3.42 -3.25 -13.71
C ASP A 252 -3.17 -2.75 -12.27
N GLY A 253 -1.94 -2.35 -11.95
CA GLY A 253 -1.60 -1.72 -10.67
C GLY A 253 -2.29 -0.38 -10.44
N GLN A 254 -2.63 0.37 -11.51
CA GLN A 254 -3.40 1.60 -11.40
C GLN A 254 -4.74 1.37 -10.68
N LEU A 255 -5.38 0.23 -10.90
CA LEU A 255 -6.67 -0.10 -10.30
C LEU A 255 -6.61 -0.19 -8.76
N ILE A 256 -5.46 -0.64 -8.22
CA ILE A 256 -5.22 -0.65 -6.78
C ILE A 256 -5.08 0.79 -6.25
N PHE A 257 -4.30 1.65 -6.93
CA PHE A 257 -4.15 3.05 -6.55
C PHE A 257 -5.46 3.84 -6.70
N GLN A 258 -6.25 3.56 -7.73
CA GLN A 258 -7.60 4.12 -7.89
C GLN A 258 -8.53 3.69 -6.75
N SER A 259 -8.45 2.42 -6.29
CA SER A 259 -9.17 1.96 -5.10
C SER A 259 -8.76 2.74 -3.86
N ILE A 260 -7.45 2.99 -3.65
CA ILE A 260 -6.95 3.81 -2.55
C ILE A 260 -7.55 5.22 -2.61
N GLN A 261 -7.48 5.88 -3.75
CA GLN A 261 -8.04 7.21 -3.95
C GLN A 261 -9.54 7.22 -3.63
N LYS A 262 -10.30 6.31 -4.22
CA LYS A 262 -11.76 6.22 -4.04
C LYS A 262 -12.17 5.95 -2.59
N PHE A 263 -11.37 5.16 -1.85
CA PHE A 263 -11.64 4.87 -0.45
C PHE A 263 -11.63 6.12 0.43
N PHE A 264 -10.66 7.01 0.22
CA PHE A 264 -10.54 8.25 0.99
C PHE A 264 -11.52 9.34 0.57
N PHE A 265 -11.97 9.34 -0.67
CA PHE A 265 -12.97 10.31 -1.17
C PHE A 265 -14.43 9.87 -0.95
N ARG A 266 -14.68 8.63 -0.53
CA ARG A 266 -16.01 8.14 -0.14
C ARG A 266 -16.38 8.44 1.32
N LYS A 267 -15.41 8.89 2.11
CA LYS A 267 -15.61 9.29 3.50
C LYS A 267 -15.89 10.80 3.57
#